data_a38b4a6b1f8ca40001b15b53236ce32b
#
_entry.id   a38b4a6b1f8ca40001b15b53236ce32b
#
_cell.length_a   1.000
_cell.length_b   1.000
_cell.length_c   1.000
_cell.angle_alpha   90.00
_cell.angle_beta   90.00
_cell.angle_gamma   90.00
#
_symmetry.space_group_name_H-M   'P 1'
#
loop_
_entity.id
_entity.type
_entity.pdbx_description
1 polymer ?
#
loop_
_entity_poly.entity_id
_entity_poly.type
_entity_poly.pdbx_seq_one_letter_code
_entity_poly.pdbx_strand_id
1 'polypeptide(L)'
;MDKKRGYNIKYLLLFTSAAALLCALAAYISINDTYKYTRERAAFLAESYGSQTRYELMDLYDDAFVLRELIQQGMLDAKGTKIAVHEKGFRNMSELGIQRMNNVCTAFDDMALITNVSLAMAEGPLQDGIPEKTVISYCFPYEINKSALGKNLMIQPKRDDAIRKVYRKQGELVIEGPFRRIQDNELVLTGRVAVKNSDGSPWGLVAVTLDMNPASPKYALQNINFAALQGQKYRYHLYKIENGAKLTIAASDHAAMAMTGGMKYDIELPNASCIIEVDKAGGWVGNNIIFLNAGIAFFVWLLSVFAVKKWLENKEAHREIADREXXXXPIISTEAF
;
A
#
# COMPACT_ATOMS: atom_id res chain seq x y z
N MET A 1 28.54 -12.15 -65.20
CA MET A 1 27.71 -11.11 -64.52
C MET A 1 27.06 -11.61 -63.22
N ASP A 2 26.69 -12.85 -63.04
CA ASP A 2 25.95 -13.37 -61.86
C ASP A 2 26.72 -13.38 -60.54
N LYS A 3 28.04 -13.66 -60.56
CA LYS A 3 28.81 -13.74 -59.29
C LYS A 3 28.92 -12.40 -58.54
N LYS A 4 29.01 -11.26 -59.27
CA LYS A 4 29.12 -9.93 -58.66
C LYS A 4 27.79 -9.49 -58.00
N ARG A 5 26.67 -9.84 -58.63
CA ARG A 5 25.32 -9.51 -58.10
C ARG A 5 25.03 -10.26 -56.79
N GLY A 6 25.51 -11.52 -56.68
CA GLY A 6 25.39 -12.32 -55.44
C GLY A 6 26.18 -11.73 -54.28
N TYR A 7 27.32 -11.14 -54.50
CA TYR A 7 28.17 -10.52 -53.46
C TYR A 7 27.49 -9.29 -52.86
N ASN A 8 26.94 -8.42 -53.69
CA ASN A 8 26.24 -7.18 -53.20
C ASN A 8 25.02 -7.52 -52.36
N ILE A 9 24.26 -8.55 -52.70
CA ILE A 9 23.10 -9.02 -51.94
C ILE A 9 23.53 -9.54 -50.56
N LYS A 10 24.64 -10.27 -50.49
CA LYS A 10 25.17 -10.80 -49.19
C LYS A 10 25.57 -9.66 -48.23
N TYR A 11 26.25 -8.61 -48.73
CA TYR A 11 26.58 -7.45 -47.91
C TYR A 11 25.33 -6.68 -47.46
N LEU A 12 24.38 -6.50 -48.34
CA LEU A 12 23.10 -5.86 -47.98
C LEU A 12 22.40 -6.61 -46.86
N LEU A 13 22.27 -7.93 -46.98
CA LEU A 13 21.64 -8.77 -45.97
C LEU A 13 22.41 -8.70 -44.66
N LEU A 14 23.74 -8.75 -44.68
CA LEU A 14 24.58 -8.70 -43.45
C LEU A 14 24.38 -7.36 -42.73
N PHE A 15 24.47 -6.23 -43.42
CA PHE A 15 24.34 -4.90 -42.82
C PHE A 15 22.91 -4.65 -42.33
N THR A 16 21.89 -5.06 -43.07
CA THR A 16 20.49 -4.86 -42.65
C THR A 16 20.14 -5.74 -41.45
N SER A 17 20.70 -6.98 -41.36
CA SER A 17 20.52 -7.85 -40.20
C SER A 17 21.21 -7.28 -38.96
N ALA A 18 22.43 -6.74 -39.12
CA ALA A 18 23.18 -6.10 -38.02
C ALA A 18 22.40 -4.86 -37.50
N ALA A 19 21.89 -4.03 -38.42
CA ALA A 19 21.09 -2.85 -38.06
C ALA A 19 19.80 -3.25 -37.32
N ALA A 20 19.10 -4.28 -37.80
CA ALA A 20 17.90 -4.82 -37.14
C ALA A 20 18.20 -5.30 -35.72
N LEU A 21 19.31 -6.02 -35.53
CA LEU A 21 19.75 -6.52 -34.23
C LEU A 21 20.03 -5.35 -33.26
N LEU A 22 20.76 -4.32 -33.72
CA LEU A 22 21.07 -3.15 -32.88
C LEU A 22 19.79 -2.39 -32.50
N CYS A 23 18.86 -2.22 -33.43
CA CYS A 23 17.56 -1.59 -33.14
C CYS A 23 16.75 -2.39 -32.12
N ALA A 24 16.72 -3.72 -32.25
CA ALA A 24 16.02 -4.59 -31.32
C ALA A 24 16.65 -4.51 -29.93
N LEU A 25 17.97 -4.48 -29.85
CA LEU A 25 18.72 -4.35 -28.58
C LEU A 25 18.43 -3.00 -27.91
N ALA A 26 18.46 -1.91 -28.66
CA ALA A 26 18.17 -0.57 -28.16
C ALA A 26 16.72 -0.48 -27.64
N ALA A 27 15.77 -1.04 -28.38
CA ALA A 27 14.36 -1.10 -27.97
C ALA A 27 14.21 -1.93 -26.69
N TYR A 28 14.86 -3.08 -26.60
CA TYR A 28 14.85 -3.94 -25.41
C TYR A 28 15.40 -3.18 -24.19
N ILE A 29 16.52 -2.49 -24.31
CA ILE A 29 17.12 -1.70 -23.21
C ILE A 29 16.14 -0.62 -22.75
N SER A 30 15.59 0.15 -23.69
CA SER A 30 14.62 1.23 -23.39
C SER A 30 13.38 0.70 -22.64
N ILE A 31 12.83 -0.42 -23.11
CA ILE A 31 11.65 -1.06 -22.49
C ILE A 31 12.00 -1.57 -21.09
N ASN A 32 13.14 -2.23 -20.94
CA ASN A 32 13.60 -2.78 -19.66
C ASN A 32 13.88 -1.68 -18.63
N ASP A 33 14.48 -0.57 -19.04
CA ASP A 33 14.74 0.58 -18.16
C ASP A 33 13.43 1.23 -17.73
N THR A 34 12.47 1.38 -18.62
CA THR A 34 11.12 1.88 -18.30
C THR A 34 10.43 0.94 -17.30
N TYR A 35 10.52 -0.36 -17.51
CA TYR A 35 9.96 -1.37 -16.61
C TYR A 35 10.55 -1.24 -15.21
N LYS A 36 11.88 -1.19 -15.09
CA LYS A 36 12.59 -1.03 -13.82
C LYS A 36 12.18 0.26 -13.11
N TYR A 37 12.28 1.39 -13.81
CA TYR A 37 11.94 2.71 -13.27
C TYR A 37 10.49 2.74 -12.73
N THR A 38 9.56 2.20 -13.50
CA THR A 38 8.13 2.20 -13.12
C THR A 38 7.89 1.35 -11.87
N ARG A 39 8.56 0.20 -11.78
CA ARG A 39 8.47 -0.69 -10.60
C ARG A 39 9.11 -0.05 -9.37
N GLU A 40 10.28 0.54 -9.50
CA GLU A 40 10.96 1.24 -8.40
C GLU A 40 10.11 2.41 -7.90
N ARG A 41 9.50 3.15 -8.81
CA ARG A 41 8.58 4.24 -8.46
C ARG A 41 7.34 3.69 -7.70
N ALA A 42 6.78 2.59 -8.15
CA ALA A 42 5.64 1.95 -7.47
C ALA A 42 6.03 1.45 -6.07
N ALA A 43 7.22 0.87 -5.92
CA ALA A 43 7.74 0.43 -4.62
C ALA A 43 7.90 1.62 -3.66
N PHE A 44 8.49 2.70 -4.13
CA PHE A 44 8.63 3.95 -3.36
C PHE A 44 7.26 4.49 -2.94
N LEU A 45 6.28 4.48 -3.84
CA LEU A 45 4.92 4.95 -3.53
C LEU A 45 4.25 4.02 -2.51
N ALA A 46 4.41 2.70 -2.64
CA ALA A 46 3.87 1.74 -1.66
C ALA A 46 4.46 1.99 -0.27
N GLU A 47 5.77 2.18 -0.18
CA GLU A 47 6.46 2.49 1.08
C GLU A 47 6.00 3.84 1.66
N SER A 48 5.94 4.89 0.84
CA SER A 48 5.55 6.24 1.26
C SER A 48 4.13 6.26 1.82
N TYR A 49 3.17 5.72 1.07
CA TYR A 49 1.77 5.68 1.50
C TYR A 49 1.55 4.69 2.64
N GLY A 50 2.29 3.59 2.66
CA GLY A 50 2.24 2.62 3.76
C GLY A 50 2.74 3.22 5.07
N SER A 51 3.86 3.94 5.02
CA SER A 51 4.43 4.64 6.18
C SER A 51 3.49 5.72 6.68
N GLN A 52 2.90 6.49 5.77
CA GLN A 52 1.90 7.51 6.12
C GLN A 52 0.66 6.86 6.77
N THR A 53 0.18 5.73 6.22
CA THR A 53 -0.94 4.97 6.80
C THR A 53 -0.62 4.53 8.23
N ARG A 54 0.58 3.99 8.44
CA ARG A 54 1.04 3.59 9.77
C ARG A 54 1.05 4.79 10.74
N TYR A 55 1.61 5.91 10.31
CA TYR A 55 1.71 7.13 11.13
C TYR A 55 0.32 7.62 11.54
N GLU A 56 -0.60 7.79 10.57
CA GLU A 56 -1.97 8.27 10.85
C GLU A 56 -2.72 7.35 11.84
N LEU A 57 -2.59 6.04 11.65
CA LEU A 57 -3.23 5.07 12.54
C LEU A 57 -2.63 5.10 13.95
N MET A 58 -1.33 5.25 14.08
CA MET A 58 -0.68 5.31 15.38
C MET A 58 -1.03 6.60 16.14
N ASP A 59 -1.07 7.71 15.43
CA ASP A 59 -1.44 9.02 15.97
C ASP A 59 -2.85 8.98 16.60
N LEU A 60 -3.81 8.39 15.89
CA LEU A 60 -5.19 8.24 16.38
C LEU A 60 -5.30 7.36 17.63
N TYR A 61 -4.30 6.50 17.90
CA TYR A 61 -4.30 5.67 19.10
C TYR A 61 -3.61 6.33 20.30
N ASP A 62 -2.96 7.47 20.14
CA ASP A 62 -2.32 8.18 21.27
C ASP A 62 -3.34 8.57 22.33
N ASP A 63 -4.60 8.84 21.95
CA ASP A 63 -5.70 9.09 22.88
C ASP A 63 -5.91 7.95 23.88
N ALA A 64 -5.63 6.71 23.49
CA ALA A 64 -5.75 5.56 24.41
C ALA A 64 -4.71 5.65 25.53
N PHE A 65 -3.51 6.14 25.23
CA PHE A 65 -2.45 6.34 26.23
C PHE A 65 -2.79 7.53 27.17
N VAL A 66 -3.32 8.61 26.62
CA VAL A 66 -3.77 9.76 27.42
C VAL A 66 -4.83 9.32 28.43
N LEU A 67 -5.84 8.58 27.97
CA LEU A 67 -6.91 8.06 28.85
C LEU A 67 -6.36 7.11 29.91
N ARG A 68 -5.45 6.23 29.52
CA ARG A 68 -4.79 5.31 30.49
C ARG A 68 -4.12 6.11 31.62
N GLU A 69 -3.33 7.12 31.28
CA GLU A 69 -2.62 7.93 32.26
C GLU A 69 -3.58 8.69 33.19
N LEU A 70 -4.62 9.29 32.62
CA LEU A 70 -5.63 10.02 33.43
C LEU A 70 -6.34 9.08 34.42
N ILE A 71 -6.64 7.85 34.02
CA ILE A 71 -7.27 6.88 34.92
C ILE A 71 -6.27 6.44 36.00
N GLN A 72 -5.04 6.12 35.63
CA GLN A 72 -4.00 5.64 36.56
C GLN A 72 -3.65 6.72 37.60
N GLN A 73 -3.67 7.99 37.22
CA GLN A 73 -3.41 9.10 38.15
C GLN A 73 -4.62 9.46 39.02
N GLY A 74 -5.76 8.77 38.84
CA GLY A 74 -6.98 9.06 39.58
C GLY A 74 -7.69 10.35 39.17
N MET A 75 -7.22 10.99 38.11
CA MET A 75 -7.86 12.23 37.61
C MET A 75 -9.27 11.96 37.05
N LEU A 76 -9.49 10.73 36.56
CA LEU A 76 -10.80 10.21 36.19
C LEU A 76 -11.14 9.13 37.22
N ASP A 77 -11.89 9.49 38.27
CA ASP A 77 -12.37 8.51 39.23
C ASP A 77 -13.47 7.67 38.55
N ALA A 78 -13.02 6.69 37.83
CA ALA A 78 -13.93 5.85 37.04
C ALA A 78 -14.58 4.74 37.89
N LYS A 79 -14.00 4.42 39.04
CA LYS A 79 -14.61 3.41 39.94
C LYS A 79 -15.66 4.03 40.84
N GLY A 80 -16.90 3.73 40.55
CA GLY A 80 -18.00 4.04 41.43
C GLY A 80 -18.09 3.00 42.57
N THR A 81 -18.53 3.42 43.75
CA THR A 81 -18.88 2.53 44.83
C THR A 81 -20.17 1.77 44.51
N LYS A 82 -20.04 0.49 44.25
CA LYS A 82 -21.13 -0.51 44.22
C LYS A 82 -22.48 -0.07 43.60
N ILE A 83 -22.50 0.64 42.53
CA ILE A 83 -23.75 0.88 41.83
C ILE A 83 -23.82 -0.10 40.67
N ALA A 84 -24.84 -0.89 40.67
CA ALA A 84 -24.96 -1.97 39.71
C ALA A 84 -25.03 -1.45 38.29
N VAL A 85 -25.82 -0.43 38.02
CA VAL A 85 -26.03 0.11 36.65
C VAL A 85 -26.49 1.56 36.74
N HIS A 86 -25.80 2.46 36.04
CA HIS A 86 -26.24 3.84 35.81
C HIS A 86 -27.49 3.84 34.93
N GLU A 87 -28.36 4.88 35.00
CA GLU A 87 -29.56 4.98 34.16
C GLU A 87 -29.27 4.83 32.66
N LYS A 88 -28.06 5.17 32.19
CA LYS A 88 -27.64 4.96 30.79
C LYS A 88 -26.95 3.61 30.57
N GLY A 89 -26.98 2.71 31.56
CA GLY A 89 -26.35 1.39 31.43
C GLY A 89 -24.86 1.33 31.73
N PHE A 90 -24.21 2.45 32.11
CA PHE A 90 -22.82 2.44 32.53
C PHE A 90 -22.69 1.65 33.83
N ARG A 91 -21.64 0.83 33.93
CA ARG A 91 -21.43 -0.09 35.06
C ARG A 91 -20.18 0.30 35.83
N ASN A 92 -20.28 0.19 37.15
CA ASN A 92 -19.15 0.37 38.08
C ASN A 92 -18.44 1.74 37.93
N MET A 93 -19.18 2.75 37.51
CA MET A 93 -18.67 4.13 37.37
C MET A 93 -19.56 5.11 38.12
N SER A 94 -18.94 6.10 38.76
CA SER A 94 -19.66 7.22 39.36
C SER A 94 -20.20 8.18 38.27
N GLU A 95 -21.26 8.89 38.59
CA GLU A 95 -21.78 9.92 37.69
C GLU A 95 -20.73 10.99 37.35
N LEU A 96 -19.95 11.38 38.34
CA LEU A 96 -18.86 12.34 38.16
C LEU A 96 -17.77 11.74 37.22
N GLY A 97 -17.44 10.47 37.39
CA GLY A 97 -16.50 9.77 36.51
C GLY A 97 -16.96 9.74 35.06
N ILE A 98 -18.26 9.45 34.85
CA ILE A 98 -18.88 9.45 33.50
C ILE A 98 -18.79 10.86 32.89
N GLN A 99 -19.13 11.89 33.65
CA GLN A 99 -19.09 13.27 33.20
C GLN A 99 -17.66 13.69 32.81
N ARG A 100 -16.67 13.37 33.65
CA ARG A 100 -15.27 13.66 33.38
C ARG A 100 -14.79 12.95 32.11
N MET A 101 -15.12 11.68 31.95
CA MET A 101 -14.79 10.91 30.74
C MET A 101 -15.41 11.53 29.49
N ASN A 102 -16.67 11.92 29.56
CA ASN A 102 -17.35 12.59 28.43
C ASN A 102 -16.63 13.88 28.06
N ASN A 103 -16.26 14.69 29.06
CA ASN A 103 -15.55 15.95 28.81
C ASN A 103 -14.19 15.71 28.14
N VAL A 104 -13.42 14.73 28.61
CA VAL A 104 -12.10 14.39 28.03
C VAL A 104 -12.28 13.89 26.60
N CYS A 105 -13.19 12.94 26.38
CA CYS A 105 -13.45 12.40 25.03
C CYS A 105 -13.92 13.50 24.06
N THR A 106 -14.72 14.44 24.53
CA THR A 106 -15.18 15.56 23.70
C THR A 106 -14.04 16.53 23.36
N ALA A 107 -13.01 16.60 24.21
CA ALA A 107 -11.89 17.50 24.01
C ALA A 107 -10.81 16.94 23.08
N PHE A 108 -10.84 15.66 22.74
CA PHE A 108 -9.87 15.09 21.80
C PHE A 108 -10.06 15.67 20.40
N ASP A 109 -9.00 16.17 19.82
CA ASP A 109 -9.03 16.77 18.48
C ASP A 109 -9.44 15.74 17.40
N ASP A 110 -9.07 14.48 17.61
CA ASP A 110 -9.30 13.39 16.66
C ASP A 110 -10.66 12.69 16.81
N MET A 111 -11.51 13.14 17.73
CA MET A 111 -12.83 12.50 17.92
C MET A 111 -13.71 12.49 16.65
N ALA A 112 -13.41 13.36 15.69
CA ALA A 112 -14.08 13.32 14.39
C ALA A 112 -13.85 11.99 13.66
N LEU A 113 -12.68 11.34 13.87
CA LEU A 113 -12.28 10.10 13.20
C LEU A 113 -12.45 8.85 14.07
N ILE A 114 -12.61 9.04 15.39
CA ILE A 114 -12.77 7.92 16.33
C ILE A 114 -14.27 7.55 16.39
N THR A 115 -14.58 6.29 16.17
CA THR A 115 -15.98 5.82 16.23
C THR A 115 -16.40 5.43 17.64
N ASN A 116 -15.45 4.97 18.46
CA ASN A 116 -15.76 4.54 19.81
C ASN A 116 -14.53 4.62 20.71
N VAL A 117 -14.71 5.25 21.86
CA VAL A 117 -13.81 5.10 23.02
C VAL A 117 -14.55 4.25 24.04
N SER A 118 -13.94 3.21 24.56
CA SER A 118 -14.58 2.39 25.59
C SER A 118 -13.61 2.04 26.70
N LEU A 119 -14.17 1.91 27.91
CA LEU A 119 -13.49 1.38 29.08
C LEU A 119 -14.08 0.02 29.40
N ALA A 120 -13.26 -0.97 29.63
CA ALA A 120 -13.70 -2.28 30.05
C ALA A 120 -12.98 -2.64 31.36
N MET A 121 -13.75 -2.84 32.41
CA MET A 121 -13.22 -3.09 33.74
C MET A 121 -12.91 -4.58 33.96
N ALA A 122 -11.82 -4.82 34.66
CA ALA A 122 -11.43 -6.15 35.09
C ALA A 122 -12.35 -6.61 36.25
N GLU A 123 -12.90 -7.80 36.14
CA GLU A 123 -13.80 -8.39 37.14
C GLU A 123 -13.41 -9.86 37.42
N GLY A 124 -13.64 -10.31 38.64
CA GLY A 124 -13.39 -11.69 39.08
C GLY A 124 -11.94 -11.93 39.45
N PRO A 125 -11.61 -13.18 39.79
CA PRO A 125 -10.25 -13.53 40.18
C PRO A 125 -9.25 -13.41 39.04
N LEU A 126 -7.98 -13.30 39.40
CA LEU A 126 -6.88 -13.26 38.44
C LEU A 126 -6.28 -14.64 38.22
N GLN A 127 -6.05 -15.00 36.98
CA GLN A 127 -5.26 -16.17 36.62
C GLN A 127 -4.07 -15.70 35.78
N ASP A 128 -2.87 -15.89 36.31
CA ASP A 128 -1.63 -15.41 35.66
C ASP A 128 -1.68 -13.89 35.31
N GLY A 129 -2.27 -13.09 36.21
CA GLY A 129 -2.38 -11.65 36.06
C GLY A 129 -3.48 -11.21 35.10
N ILE A 130 -4.28 -12.14 34.56
CA ILE A 130 -5.37 -11.88 33.62
C ILE A 130 -6.71 -12.05 34.37
N PRO A 131 -7.62 -11.08 34.33
CA PRO A 131 -8.90 -11.20 35.00
C PRO A 131 -9.82 -12.22 34.31
N GLU A 132 -10.69 -12.85 35.09
CA GLU A 132 -11.70 -13.79 34.58
C GLU A 132 -12.63 -13.12 33.58
N LYS A 133 -12.98 -11.86 33.82
CA LYS A 133 -13.87 -11.08 32.95
C LYS A 133 -13.26 -9.69 32.68
N THR A 134 -13.57 -9.16 31.51
CA THR A 134 -13.27 -7.78 31.13
C THR A 134 -14.56 -7.22 30.51
N VAL A 135 -15.28 -6.44 31.28
CA VAL A 135 -16.65 -6.03 30.94
C VAL A 135 -16.67 -4.57 30.52
N ILE A 136 -17.24 -4.29 29.37
CA ILE A 136 -17.36 -2.92 28.85
C ILE A 136 -18.30 -2.15 29.80
N SER A 137 -17.73 -1.17 30.50
CA SER A 137 -18.40 -0.39 31.55
C SER A 137 -18.76 1.03 31.09
N TYR A 138 -18.11 1.50 30.02
CA TYR A 138 -18.30 2.85 29.49
C TYR A 138 -18.07 2.81 27.97
N CYS A 139 -18.81 3.64 27.22
CA CYS A 139 -18.56 3.86 25.79
C CYS A 139 -18.95 5.29 25.41
N PHE A 140 -18.19 5.86 24.48
CA PHE A 140 -18.41 7.22 23.95
C PHE A 140 -18.20 7.19 22.42
N PRO A 141 -19.08 7.81 21.62
CA PRO A 141 -20.38 8.37 22.00
C PRO A 141 -21.38 7.28 22.45
N TYR A 142 -22.14 7.58 23.48
CA TYR A 142 -23.04 6.62 24.12
C TYR A 142 -24.11 6.09 23.14
N GLU A 143 -24.82 6.96 22.47
CA GLU A 143 -26.02 6.58 21.68
C GLU A 143 -25.72 5.56 20.58
N ILE A 144 -24.55 5.67 19.98
CA ILE A 144 -24.12 4.78 18.89
C ILE A 144 -23.60 3.44 19.46
N ASN A 145 -22.97 3.48 20.62
CA ASN A 145 -22.18 2.34 21.15
C ASN A 145 -22.83 1.64 22.34
N LYS A 146 -24.01 2.08 22.81
CA LYS A 146 -24.67 1.55 24.01
C LYS A 146 -24.90 0.02 23.99
N SER A 147 -25.04 -0.57 22.80
CA SER A 147 -25.21 -2.02 22.66
C SER A 147 -23.95 -2.82 23.05
N ALA A 148 -22.82 -2.15 23.21
CA ALA A 148 -21.57 -2.78 23.66
C ALA A 148 -21.49 -2.89 25.19
N LEU A 149 -22.23 -2.05 25.93
CA LEU A 149 -22.18 -2.03 27.40
C LEU A 149 -22.57 -3.37 28.00
N GLY A 150 -21.84 -3.78 29.02
CA GLY A 150 -22.07 -5.03 29.73
C GLY A 150 -21.52 -6.26 29.03
N LYS A 151 -20.98 -6.14 27.84
CA LYS A 151 -20.38 -7.30 27.15
C LYS A 151 -19.05 -7.65 27.76
N ASN A 152 -18.85 -8.95 28.04
CA ASN A 152 -17.58 -9.48 28.49
C ASN A 152 -16.71 -9.80 27.26
N LEU A 153 -15.56 -9.15 27.16
CA LEU A 153 -14.63 -9.31 26.04
C LEU A 153 -13.89 -10.64 26.08
N MET A 154 -13.80 -11.27 27.27
CA MET A 154 -13.06 -12.53 27.46
C MET A 154 -13.79 -13.76 26.91
N ILE A 155 -15.07 -13.65 26.61
CA ILE A 155 -15.87 -14.78 26.10
C ILE A 155 -16.22 -14.64 24.62
N GLN A 156 -15.66 -13.66 23.93
CA GLN A 156 -15.91 -13.47 22.50
C GLN A 156 -14.92 -14.32 21.70
N PRO A 157 -15.38 -15.31 20.94
CA PRO A 157 -14.48 -16.15 20.13
C PRO A 157 -13.61 -15.29 19.22
N LYS A 158 -12.34 -15.64 19.10
CA LYS A 158 -11.30 -14.96 18.31
C LYS A 158 -10.81 -13.62 18.89
N ARG A 159 -11.48 -13.06 19.90
CA ARG A 159 -11.07 -11.78 20.50
C ARG A 159 -10.38 -11.96 21.85
N ASP A 160 -10.68 -13.03 22.57
CA ASP A 160 -10.08 -13.30 23.87
C ASP A 160 -8.55 -13.32 23.83
N ASP A 161 -7.95 -13.85 22.77
CA ASP A 161 -6.50 -13.85 22.60
C ASP A 161 -5.92 -12.41 22.55
N ALA A 162 -6.57 -11.50 21.82
CA ALA A 162 -6.14 -10.11 21.75
C ALA A 162 -6.25 -9.44 23.13
N ILE A 163 -7.34 -9.69 23.86
CA ILE A 163 -7.56 -9.15 25.22
C ILE A 163 -6.51 -9.70 26.17
N ARG A 164 -6.23 -11.01 26.15
CA ARG A 164 -5.18 -11.64 26.96
C ARG A 164 -3.80 -11.02 26.67
N LYS A 165 -3.51 -10.72 25.40
CA LYS A 165 -2.26 -10.07 25.01
C LYS A 165 -2.16 -8.66 25.61
N VAL A 166 -3.26 -7.89 25.66
CA VAL A 166 -3.27 -6.55 26.28
C VAL A 166 -2.78 -6.63 27.73
N TYR A 167 -3.30 -7.60 28.51
CA TYR A 167 -2.90 -7.77 29.91
C TYR A 167 -1.45 -8.25 30.04
N ARG A 168 -1.01 -9.16 29.16
CA ARG A 168 0.39 -9.66 29.16
C ARG A 168 1.38 -8.58 28.80
N LYS A 169 1.04 -7.70 27.86
CA LYS A 169 1.92 -6.64 27.36
C LYS A 169 1.93 -5.36 28.20
N GLN A 170 1.13 -5.31 29.22
CA GLN A 170 1.16 -4.34 30.34
C GLN A 170 1.57 -2.90 29.93
N GLY A 171 0.67 -2.19 29.26
CA GLY A 171 0.88 -0.77 28.91
C GLY A 171 1.33 -0.53 27.48
N GLU A 172 1.61 -1.59 26.72
CA GLU A 172 1.80 -1.45 25.27
C GLU A 172 0.44 -1.46 24.56
N LEU A 173 0.39 -0.76 23.45
CA LEU A 173 -0.77 -0.79 22.56
C LEU A 173 -0.87 -2.18 21.89
N VAL A 174 -2.07 -2.74 21.88
CA VAL A 174 -2.38 -3.97 21.14
C VAL A 174 -3.50 -3.65 20.17
N ILE A 175 -3.24 -3.75 18.88
CA ILE A 175 -4.21 -3.47 17.83
C ILE A 175 -4.82 -4.80 17.37
N GLU A 176 -6.14 -4.83 17.26
CA GLU A 176 -6.92 -5.95 16.74
C GLU A 176 -7.68 -5.48 15.49
N GLY A 177 -7.62 -6.27 14.44
CA GLY A 177 -8.33 -5.97 13.21
C GLY A 177 -7.40 -5.84 12.01
N PRO A 178 -7.87 -5.21 10.92
CA PRO A 178 -9.29 -4.86 10.73
C PRO A 178 -10.21 -6.10 10.77
N PHE A 179 -11.41 -5.88 11.27
CA PHE A 179 -12.46 -6.93 11.33
C PHE A 179 -13.84 -6.27 11.19
N ARG A 180 -14.83 -7.06 10.80
CA ARG A 180 -16.20 -6.55 10.73
C ARG A 180 -16.84 -6.60 12.11
N ARG A 181 -17.34 -5.45 12.54
CA ARG A 181 -18.00 -5.29 13.84
C ARG A 181 -19.37 -5.96 13.80
N ILE A 182 -19.71 -6.72 14.85
CA ILE A 182 -20.94 -7.53 14.89
C ILE A 182 -22.20 -6.64 14.89
N GLN A 183 -22.10 -5.46 15.49
CA GLN A 183 -23.27 -4.58 15.69
C GLN A 183 -23.83 -4.01 14.39
N ASP A 184 -22.96 -3.68 13.43
CA ASP A 184 -23.35 -2.92 12.22
C ASP A 184 -22.61 -3.39 10.96
N ASN A 185 -21.78 -4.43 11.08
CA ASN A 185 -20.98 -4.99 9.99
C ASN A 185 -19.93 -4.00 9.43
N GLU A 186 -19.65 -2.89 10.12
CA GLU A 186 -18.63 -1.93 9.70
C GLU A 186 -17.23 -2.51 9.90
N LEU A 187 -16.31 -2.16 8.99
CA LEU A 187 -14.92 -2.59 9.06
C LEU A 187 -14.18 -1.67 10.03
N VAL A 188 -13.64 -2.22 11.11
CA VAL A 188 -13.03 -1.44 12.19
C VAL A 188 -11.66 -1.98 12.59
N LEU A 189 -10.85 -1.10 13.15
CA LEU A 189 -9.56 -1.39 13.76
C LEU A 189 -9.62 -0.90 15.20
N THR A 190 -9.32 -1.78 16.17
CA THR A 190 -9.43 -1.42 17.60
C THR A 190 -8.08 -1.55 18.29
N GLY A 191 -7.59 -0.44 18.84
CA GLY A 191 -6.41 -0.41 19.68
C GLY A 191 -6.79 -0.44 21.16
N ARG A 192 -6.04 -1.20 21.97
CA ARG A 192 -6.31 -1.35 23.41
C ARG A 192 -5.03 -1.23 24.22
N VAL A 193 -5.15 -0.61 25.38
CA VAL A 193 -4.05 -0.46 26.36
C VAL A 193 -4.56 -0.88 27.73
N ALA A 194 -3.78 -1.70 28.43
CA ALA A 194 -4.11 -2.10 29.80
C ALA A 194 -3.93 -0.93 30.79
N VAL A 195 -4.83 -0.85 31.73
CA VAL A 195 -4.82 0.12 32.84
C VAL A 195 -4.61 -0.64 34.13
N LYS A 196 -3.78 -0.11 35.04
CA LYS A 196 -3.51 -0.69 36.36
C LYS A 196 -4.01 0.20 37.48
N ASN A 197 -4.36 -0.43 38.58
CA ASN A 197 -4.54 0.24 39.85
C ASN A 197 -3.18 0.64 40.45
N SER A 198 -3.18 1.47 41.48
CA SER A 198 -1.98 1.90 42.20
C SER A 198 -1.19 0.75 42.83
N ASP A 199 -1.86 -0.37 43.11
CA ASP A 199 -1.23 -1.58 43.67
C ASP A 199 -0.65 -2.50 42.57
N GLY A 200 -0.73 -2.09 41.30
CA GLY A 200 -0.25 -2.87 40.18
C GLY A 200 -1.23 -3.90 39.62
N SER A 201 -2.36 -4.12 40.31
CA SER A 201 -3.38 -5.05 39.81
C SER A 201 -4.10 -4.50 38.59
N PRO A 202 -4.65 -5.34 37.70
CA PRO A 202 -5.41 -4.87 36.55
C PRO A 202 -6.67 -4.08 36.95
N TRP A 203 -6.74 -2.82 36.54
CA TRP A 203 -7.96 -2.03 36.61
C TRP A 203 -8.91 -2.44 35.47
N GLY A 204 -8.36 -2.68 34.28
CA GLY A 204 -9.10 -2.98 33.07
C GLY A 204 -8.33 -2.58 31.84
N LEU A 205 -9.05 -2.08 30.83
CA LEU A 205 -8.42 -1.58 29.61
C LEU A 205 -9.21 -0.38 29.03
N VAL A 206 -8.48 0.45 28.32
CA VAL A 206 -9.00 1.49 27.43
C VAL A 206 -8.95 0.95 26.01
N ALA A 207 -9.98 1.22 25.22
CA ALA A 207 -10.00 0.88 23.79
C ALA A 207 -10.46 2.07 22.96
N VAL A 208 -9.77 2.29 21.86
CA VAL A 208 -10.12 3.25 20.80
C VAL A 208 -10.42 2.46 19.53
N THR A 209 -11.55 2.72 18.90
CA THR A 209 -12.00 2.02 17.69
C THR A 209 -12.10 3.00 16.54
N LEU A 210 -11.44 2.67 15.44
CA LEU A 210 -11.36 3.46 14.21
C LEU A 210 -12.18 2.81 13.11
N ASP A 211 -12.85 3.61 12.30
CA ASP A 211 -13.60 3.16 11.13
C ASP A 211 -12.65 3.03 9.93
N MET A 212 -12.61 1.86 9.35
CA MET A 212 -11.77 1.55 8.19
C MET A 212 -12.58 1.48 6.88
N ASN A 213 -13.82 1.95 6.88
CA ASN A 213 -14.68 1.98 5.69
C ASN A 213 -14.49 3.30 4.95
N PRO A 214 -13.93 3.30 3.71
CA PRO A 214 -13.71 4.55 2.96
C PRO A 214 -14.97 5.36 2.63
N ALA A 215 -16.16 4.75 2.72
CA ALA A 215 -17.43 5.44 2.50
C ALA A 215 -17.93 6.15 3.76
N SER A 216 -17.30 5.92 4.89
CA SER A 216 -17.70 6.52 6.17
C SER A 216 -17.19 7.96 6.28
N PRO A 217 -18.00 8.87 6.85
CA PRO A 217 -17.51 10.22 7.18
C PRO A 217 -16.46 10.21 8.31
N LYS A 218 -16.29 9.08 9.00
CA LYS A 218 -15.28 8.88 10.06
C LYS A 218 -14.15 7.96 9.61
N TYR A 219 -13.93 7.85 8.31
CA TYR A 219 -12.84 7.00 7.78
C TYR A 219 -11.50 7.45 8.34
N ALA A 220 -10.83 6.55 9.05
CA ALA A 220 -9.59 6.86 9.78
C ALA A 220 -8.45 7.35 8.88
N LEU A 221 -8.46 6.99 7.60
CA LEU A 221 -7.42 7.35 6.65
C LEU A 221 -7.86 8.46 5.67
N GLN A 222 -8.88 9.24 6.02
CA GLN A 222 -9.41 10.29 5.11
C GLN A 222 -8.39 11.40 4.84
N ASN A 223 -7.43 11.60 5.74
CA ASN A 223 -6.37 12.60 5.58
C ASN A 223 -5.30 12.17 4.56
N ILE A 224 -5.26 10.89 4.18
CA ILE A 224 -4.29 10.38 3.21
C ILE A 224 -4.83 10.61 1.79
N ASN A 225 -4.11 11.37 1.00
CA ASN A 225 -4.52 11.70 -0.36
C ASN A 225 -4.23 10.56 -1.35
N PHE A 226 -4.95 9.45 -1.22
CA PHE A 226 -4.83 8.32 -2.15
C PHE A 226 -5.21 8.69 -3.60
N ALA A 227 -6.01 9.74 -3.80
CA ALA A 227 -6.37 10.19 -5.14
C ALA A 227 -5.14 10.67 -5.94
N ALA A 228 -4.09 11.14 -5.25
CA ALA A 228 -2.84 11.53 -5.90
C ALA A 228 -2.13 10.35 -6.59
N LEU A 229 -2.28 9.13 -6.09
CA LEU A 229 -1.78 7.92 -6.77
C LEU A 229 -2.49 7.73 -8.11
N GLN A 230 -3.83 7.85 -8.11
CA GLN A 230 -4.65 7.72 -9.31
C GLN A 230 -4.31 8.81 -10.35
N GLY A 231 -4.07 10.05 -9.90
CA GLY A 231 -3.62 11.17 -10.75
C GLY A 231 -2.30 10.85 -11.46
N GLN A 232 -1.42 10.07 -10.84
CA GLN A 232 -0.16 9.60 -11.43
C GLN A 232 -0.32 8.28 -12.21
N LYS A 233 -1.56 7.83 -12.41
CA LYS A 233 -1.91 6.56 -13.08
C LYS A 233 -1.38 5.33 -12.35
N TYR A 234 -1.35 5.37 -11.01
CA TYR A 234 -1.11 4.20 -10.19
C TYR A 234 -2.42 3.76 -9.54
N ARG A 235 -2.60 2.45 -9.43
CA ARG A 235 -3.69 1.82 -8.66
C ARG A 235 -3.13 1.36 -7.33
N TYR A 236 -3.97 1.29 -6.31
CA TYR A 236 -3.57 0.77 -5.00
C TYR A 236 -4.63 -0.16 -4.44
N HIS A 237 -4.19 -1.09 -3.60
CA HIS A 237 -5.04 -1.98 -2.83
C HIS A 237 -4.46 -2.09 -1.42
N LEU A 238 -5.18 -1.57 -0.43
CA LEU A 238 -4.86 -1.68 0.99
C LEU A 238 -5.71 -2.82 1.56
N TYR A 239 -5.08 -3.83 2.12
CA TYR A 239 -5.78 -5.04 2.59
C TYR A 239 -5.01 -5.72 3.73
N LYS A 240 -5.70 -6.64 4.39
CA LYS A 240 -5.14 -7.57 5.37
C LYS A 240 -5.30 -9.00 4.83
N ILE A 241 -4.38 -9.88 5.16
CA ILE A 241 -4.55 -11.32 4.88
C ILE A 241 -5.26 -11.95 6.09
N GLU A 242 -6.41 -12.54 5.84
CA GLU A 242 -7.19 -13.24 6.85
C GLU A 242 -7.62 -14.60 6.30
N ASN A 243 -7.19 -15.68 6.95
CA ASN A 243 -7.46 -17.06 6.51
C ASN A 243 -7.06 -17.31 5.06
N GLY A 244 -5.94 -16.71 4.63
CA GLY A 244 -5.41 -16.86 3.27
C GLY A 244 -6.09 -16.01 2.20
N ALA A 245 -7.11 -15.24 2.56
CA ALA A 245 -7.82 -14.34 1.64
C ALA A 245 -7.51 -12.87 1.94
N LYS A 246 -7.62 -12.02 0.92
CA LYS A 246 -7.47 -10.56 1.09
C LYS A 246 -8.77 -9.96 1.63
N LEU A 247 -8.72 -9.40 2.83
CA LEU A 247 -9.79 -8.56 3.38
C LEU A 247 -9.47 -7.11 2.97
N THR A 248 -10.20 -6.60 2.00
CA THR A 248 -10.00 -5.24 1.46
C THR A 248 -10.38 -4.18 2.48
N ILE A 249 -9.50 -3.22 2.70
CA ILE A 249 -9.71 -2.01 3.50
C ILE A 249 -10.07 -0.86 2.55
N ALA A 250 -9.22 -0.63 1.54
CA ALA A 250 -9.44 0.41 0.54
C ALA A 250 -8.78 0.01 -0.78
N ALA A 251 -9.35 0.46 -1.89
CA ALA A 251 -8.78 0.20 -3.21
C ALA A 251 -9.17 1.33 -4.17
N SER A 252 -8.33 1.62 -5.14
CA SER A 252 -8.60 2.63 -6.16
C SER A 252 -9.80 2.27 -7.05
N ASP A 253 -9.97 0.98 -7.35
CA ASP A 253 -11.05 0.46 -8.20
C ASP A 253 -11.15 -1.07 -8.05
N HIS A 254 -12.12 -1.69 -8.71
CA HIS A 254 -12.29 -3.14 -8.68
C HIS A 254 -11.10 -3.90 -9.29
N ALA A 255 -10.44 -3.34 -10.32
CA ALA A 255 -9.27 -3.98 -10.93
C ALA A 255 -8.08 -4.01 -9.94
N ALA A 256 -7.97 -3.00 -9.07
CA ALA A 256 -6.94 -2.97 -8.03
C ALA A 256 -7.12 -4.13 -7.03
N MET A 257 -8.36 -4.49 -6.70
CA MET A 257 -8.62 -5.61 -5.76
C MET A 257 -8.12 -6.96 -6.31
N ALA A 258 -8.05 -7.10 -7.65
CA ALA A 258 -7.58 -8.31 -8.31
C ALA A 258 -6.07 -8.30 -8.61
N MET A 259 -5.33 -7.27 -8.19
CA MET A 259 -3.88 -7.19 -8.44
C MET A 259 -3.13 -8.37 -7.82
N THR A 260 -2.16 -8.90 -8.57
CA THR A 260 -1.31 -10.00 -8.12
C THR A 260 0.19 -9.72 -8.30
N GLY A 261 0.53 -8.67 -9.04
CA GLY A 261 1.92 -8.36 -9.39
C GLY A 261 2.38 -6.96 -9.03
N GLY A 262 1.62 -6.26 -8.18
CA GLY A 262 1.98 -4.93 -7.69
C GLY A 262 3.16 -4.95 -6.73
N MET A 263 3.73 -3.80 -6.48
CA MET A 263 4.77 -3.61 -5.47
C MET A 263 4.09 -3.48 -4.11
N LYS A 264 4.58 -4.24 -3.13
CA LYS A 264 3.94 -4.36 -1.79
C LYS A 264 4.80 -3.72 -0.73
N TYR A 265 4.13 -3.16 0.27
CA TYR A 265 4.76 -2.69 1.51
C TYR A 265 3.91 -3.18 2.69
N ASP A 266 4.57 -3.80 3.64
CA ASP A 266 3.93 -4.32 4.86
C ASP A 266 3.84 -3.20 5.91
N ILE A 267 2.64 -2.87 6.31
CA ILE A 267 2.33 -1.87 7.33
C ILE A 267 2.23 -2.60 8.66
N GLU A 268 3.31 -2.58 9.42
CA GLU A 268 3.39 -3.24 10.72
C GLU A 268 2.79 -2.35 11.81
N LEU A 269 1.79 -2.86 12.52
CA LEU A 269 1.13 -2.24 13.66
C LEU A 269 1.34 -3.13 14.90
N PRO A 270 1.24 -2.59 16.12
CA PRO A 270 1.34 -3.41 17.33
C PRO A 270 0.30 -4.53 17.34
N ASN A 271 0.72 -5.76 17.10
CA ASN A 271 -0.09 -6.99 17.05
C ASN A 271 -0.99 -7.14 15.80
N ALA A 272 -0.85 -6.28 14.79
CA ALA A 272 -1.63 -6.36 13.55
C ALA A 272 -0.76 -5.97 12.36
N SER A 273 -1.19 -6.31 11.16
CA SER A 273 -0.51 -5.86 9.94
C SER A 273 -1.51 -5.69 8.79
N CYS A 274 -1.19 -4.76 7.92
CA CYS A 274 -1.91 -4.54 6.66
C CYS A 274 -0.86 -4.47 5.54
N ILE A 275 -1.31 -4.59 4.32
CA ILE A 275 -0.43 -4.53 3.15
C ILE A 275 -0.99 -3.49 2.20
N ILE A 276 -0.15 -2.59 1.74
CA ILE A 276 -0.50 -1.75 0.59
C ILE A 276 0.24 -2.28 -0.62
N GLU A 277 -0.51 -2.56 -1.69
CA GLU A 277 0.01 -3.03 -2.97
C GLU A 277 -0.26 -1.92 -4.00
N VAL A 278 0.79 -1.52 -4.76
CA VAL A 278 0.70 -0.44 -5.76
C VAL A 278 1.14 -0.98 -7.11
N ASP A 279 0.36 -0.69 -8.15
CA ASP A 279 0.59 -1.14 -9.52
C ASP A 279 0.36 0.02 -10.49
N LYS A 280 0.98 -0.04 -11.66
CA LYS A 280 0.80 0.96 -12.73
C LYS A 280 -0.43 0.62 -13.56
N ALA A 281 -1.39 1.53 -13.62
CA ALA A 281 -2.56 1.39 -14.49
C ALA A 281 -2.10 1.29 -15.95
N GLY A 282 -2.49 0.23 -16.65
CA GLY A 282 -2.04 -0.03 -18.02
C GLY A 282 -0.74 -0.83 -18.12
N GLY A 283 -0.22 -1.32 -16.99
CA GLY A 283 0.98 -2.17 -16.95
C GLY A 283 2.28 -1.40 -16.72
N TRP A 284 3.33 -2.12 -16.38
CA TRP A 284 4.64 -1.54 -16.03
C TRP A 284 5.30 -0.80 -17.18
N VAL A 285 5.01 -1.21 -18.43
CA VAL A 285 5.43 -0.51 -19.66
C VAL A 285 4.17 -0.23 -20.46
N GLY A 286 3.85 1.03 -20.64
CA GLY A 286 2.65 1.42 -21.41
C GLY A 286 2.77 1.00 -22.88
N ASN A 287 1.68 0.55 -23.47
CA ASN A 287 1.63 0.13 -24.89
C ASN A 287 2.20 1.19 -25.83
N ASN A 288 1.96 2.46 -25.54
CA ASN A 288 2.47 3.58 -26.35
C ASN A 288 4.01 3.59 -26.38
N ILE A 289 4.69 3.22 -25.29
CA ILE A 289 6.17 3.13 -25.25
C ILE A 289 6.63 1.95 -26.11
N ILE A 290 5.95 0.83 -26.03
CA ILE A 290 6.25 -0.36 -26.85
C ILE A 290 6.10 -0.01 -28.35
N PHE A 291 4.97 0.58 -28.73
CA PHE A 291 4.71 0.97 -30.12
C PHE A 291 5.68 2.05 -30.61
N LEU A 292 6.03 3.02 -29.77
CA LEU A 292 7.00 4.05 -30.12
C LEU A 292 8.38 3.45 -30.40
N ASN A 293 8.87 2.59 -29.49
CA ASN A 293 10.16 1.92 -29.66
C ASN A 293 10.16 1.01 -30.91
N ALA A 294 9.10 0.26 -31.14
CA ALA A 294 8.95 -0.59 -32.33
C ALA A 294 8.94 0.26 -33.62
N GLY A 295 8.22 1.39 -33.61
CA GLY A 295 8.16 2.33 -34.75
C GLY A 295 9.51 2.94 -35.04
N ILE A 296 10.24 3.41 -34.02
CA ILE A 296 11.59 3.98 -34.18
C ILE A 296 12.55 2.90 -34.73
N ALA A 297 12.52 1.71 -34.17
CA ALA A 297 13.38 0.59 -34.61
C ALA A 297 13.11 0.25 -36.08
N PHE A 298 11.84 0.18 -36.46
CA PHE A 298 11.45 -0.10 -37.86
C PHE A 298 11.93 1.01 -38.78
N PHE A 299 11.77 2.27 -38.40
CA PHE A 299 12.17 3.43 -39.23
C PHE A 299 13.70 3.47 -39.41
N VAL A 300 14.47 3.27 -38.36
CA VAL A 300 15.93 3.23 -38.42
C VAL A 300 16.39 2.06 -39.30
N TRP A 301 15.75 0.90 -39.18
CA TRP A 301 16.04 -0.25 -40.04
C TRP A 301 15.78 0.09 -41.50
N LEU A 302 14.63 0.71 -41.81
CA LEU A 302 14.25 1.12 -43.18
C LEU A 302 15.28 2.09 -43.77
N LEU A 303 15.70 3.10 -43.00
CA LEU A 303 16.74 4.06 -43.41
C LEU A 303 18.08 3.36 -43.69
N SER A 304 18.43 2.39 -42.84
CA SER A 304 19.66 1.59 -43.00
C SER A 304 19.64 0.78 -44.31
N VAL A 305 18.50 0.15 -44.64
CA VAL A 305 18.32 -0.58 -45.90
C VAL A 305 18.51 0.38 -47.09
N PHE A 306 17.88 1.55 -47.03
CA PHE A 306 17.95 2.55 -48.08
C PHE A 306 19.40 3.07 -48.25
N ALA A 307 20.07 3.41 -47.18
CA ALA A 307 21.44 3.92 -47.17
C ALA A 307 22.43 2.87 -47.74
N VAL A 308 22.31 1.63 -47.36
CA VAL A 308 23.18 0.53 -47.88
C VAL A 308 22.90 0.32 -49.36
N LYS A 309 21.64 0.31 -49.77
CA LYS A 309 21.28 0.19 -51.18
C LYS A 309 21.92 1.33 -51.99
N LYS A 310 21.76 2.59 -51.53
CA LYS A 310 22.31 3.78 -52.21
C LYS A 310 23.87 3.74 -52.30
N TRP A 311 24.53 3.29 -51.20
CA TRP A 311 25.96 3.11 -51.16
C TRP A 311 26.44 2.06 -52.18
N LEU A 312 25.73 0.93 -52.29
CA LEU A 312 26.02 -0.11 -53.28
C LEU A 312 25.88 0.41 -54.74
N GLU A 313 24.79 1.15 -55.02
CA GLU A 313 24.56 1.77 -56.31
C GLU A 313 25.70 2.74 -56.69
N ASN A 314 26.10 3.60 -55.75
CA ASN A 314 27.21 4.53 -55.97
C ASN A 314 28.54 3.78 -56.20
N LYS A 315 28.81 2.71 -55.41
CA LYS A 315 30.00 1.90 -55.56
C LYS A 315 30.06 1.21 -56.96
N GLU A 316 28.93 0.74 -57.45
CA GLU A 316 28.81 0.16 -58.81
C GLU A 316 29.10 1.24 -59.89
N ALA A 317 28.49 2.42 -59.72
CA ALA A 317 28.69 3.56 -60.67
C ALA A 317 30.19 3.97 -60.71
N HIS A 318 30.86 4.10 -59.59
CA HIS A 318 32.29 4.42 -59.50
C HIS A 318 33.13 3.34 -60.19
N ARG A 319 32.80 2.06 -60.05
CA ARG A 319 33.51 0.95 -60.71
C ARG A 319 33.32 1.03 -62.22
N GLU A 320 32.10 1.31 -62.71
CA GLU A 320 31.83 1.45 -64.13
C GLU A 320 32.63 2.63 -64.74
N ILE A 321 32.75 3.73 -64.01
CA ILE A 321 33.56 4.88 -64.43
C ILE A 321 35.03 4.48 -64.50
N ALA A 322 35.56 3.83 -63.48
CA ALA A 322 36.97 3.36 -63.45
C ALA A 322 37.26 2.34 -64.57
N ASP A 323 36.32 1.41 -64.82
CA ASP A 323 36.44 0.43 -65.90
C ASP A 323 36.41 1.14 -67.30
N ARG A 324 35.64 2.20 -67.48
CA ARG A 324 35.62 3.02 -68.70
C ARG A 324 36.91 3.85 -68.84
N GLU A 325 37.41 4.42 -67.85
CA GLU A 325 38.72 5.11 -67.81
C GLU A 325 39.88 4.18 -68.14
N UNK A 326 39.79 3.17 -67.81
CA UNK A 326 40.70 2.18 -68.06
C UNK A 326 40.73 1.71 -69.43
N UNK A 327 39.75 1.83 -69.89
CA UNK A 327 39.54 1.51 -71.21
C UNK A 327 39.91 2.60 -72.11
N UNK A 328 39.97 3.39 -71.58
CA UNK A 328 40.31 4.48 -72.35
C UNK A 328 41.77 4.80 -72.42
N UNK A 329 42.39 4.11 -71.67
CA UNK A 329 43.40 4.33 -71.78
C UNK A 329 43.86 4.15 -72.96
N PRO A 330 44.63 4.96 -73.81
CA PRO A 330 45.12 4.73 -75.17
C PRO A 330 46.23 3.65 -75.16
N ILE A 331 46.12 2.77 -76.07
CA ILE A 331 47.24 1.85 -76.40
C ILE A 331 48.29 2.72 -77.02
N ILE A 332 49.28 3.13 -76.23
CA ILE A 332 50.49 3.72 -76.77
C ILE A 332 51.20 2.54 -77.45
N SER A 333 51.01 2.44 -78.73
CA SER A 333 51.75 1.50 -79.49
C SER A 333 53.27 1.91 -79.49
N THR A 334 54.07 1.11 -78.81
CA THR A 334 55.56 1.17 -78.96
C THR A 334 55.93 0.62 -80.34
N GLU A 335 55.80 1.46 -81.38
CA GLU A 335 56.49 1.28 -82.57
C GLU A 335 57.56 2.37 -82.63
N ALA A 336 58.79 2.02 -82.27
CA ALA A 336 59.93 2.79 -82.73
C ALA A 336 61.28 1.99 -82.41
N PHE A 337 61.90 1.60 -83.50
CA PHE A 337 63.34 1.23 -83.74
C PHE A 337 63.76 -0.14 -83.30
#